data_a955a1b785fe1b4f90f6508b0a00a8e5
#
_entry.id   a955a1b785fe1b4f90f6508b0a00a8e5
#
_cell.length_a   1.000
_cell.length_b   1.000
_cell.length_c   1.000
_cell.angle_alpha   90.00
_cell.angle_beta   90.00
_cell.angle_gamma   90.00
#
_symmetry.space_group_name_H-M   'P 1'
#
loop_
_entity.id
_entity.type
_entity.pdbx_description
1 polymer ?
#
loop_
_entity_poly.entity_id
_entity_poly.type
_entity_poly.pdbx_seq_one_letter_code
_entity_poly.pdbx_strand_id
1 'polypeptide(L)'
;MGRLPVFFLSMKGFTGPSFSYALGKICGKIADAVAGHSYLLDSPRLTGIEKARLKDYFSLDSSSLRMDERTAWLTASSFLPDILCCLAKHFGRPVMLLVDEYDVPLEKAASSGYYEKMRLFLKDFLSILKPEDAPLAGGLPVLEKAILTGCLPVSEEDIFPGVNHADTVLSGNANLSASIGFKIGRAHV
;
A
#
# COMPACT_ATOMS: atom_id res chain seq x y z
N MET A 1 -25.33 1.26 -10.05
CA MET A 1 -24.17 1.71 -9.27
C MET A 1 -22.96 0.92 -9.71
N GLY A 2 -21.95 1.56 -10.31
CA GLY A 2 -20.72 0.88 -10.74
C GLY A 2 -19.85 0.60 -9.52
N ARG A 3 -19.51 -0.67 -9.29
CA ARG A 3 -18.57 -1.05 -8.23
C ARG A 3 -17.16 -0.66 -8.67
N LEU A 4 -16.44 0.10 -7.83
CA LEU A 4 -15.03 0.40 -8.04
C LEU A 4 -14.19 -0.85 -7.80
N PRO A 5 -13.12 -1.09 -8.58
CA PRO A 5 -12.12 -2.08 -8.20
C PRO A 5 -11.45 -1.66 -6.90
N VAL A 6 -11.18 -2.61 -6.04
CA VAL A 6 -10.54 -2.38 -4.73
C VAL A 6 -9.23 -3.15 -4.69
N PHE A 7 -8.15 -2.48 -4.33
CA PHE A 7 -6.89 -3.13 -3.97
C PHE A 7 -6.68 -3.02 -2.46
N PHE A 8 -6.55 -4.17 -1.80
CA PHE A 8 -6.32 -4.25 -0.37
C PHE A 8 -4.89 -4.69 -0.08
N LEU A 9 -4.22 -3.96 0.80
CA LEU A 9 -2.88 -4.28 1.27
C LEU A 9 -2.83 -4.18 2.81
N SER A 10 -2.49 -5.26 3.49
CA SER A 10 -2.16 -5.20 4.91
C SER A 10 -0.64 -5.10 5.09
N MET A 11 -0.20 -4.09 5.83
CA MET A 11 1.21 -3.93 6.20
C MET A 11 1.60 -4.74 7.44
N LYS A 12 0.70 -5.57 7.95
CA LYS A 12 0.98 -6.54 8.98
C LYS A 12 2.12 -7.46 8.53
N GLY A 13 3.20 -7.47 9.31
CA GLY A 13 4.36 -8.29 8.97
C GLY A 13 5.41 -7.61 8.08
N PHE A 14 5.25 -6.32 7.73
CA PHE A 14 6.32 -5.50 7.15
C PHE A 14 7.38 -5.18 8.22
N THR A 15 7.91 -6.21 8.87
CA THR A 15 8.73 -6.11 10.07
C THR A 15 9.87 -7.12 10.04
N GLY A 16 10.94 -6.83 10.76
CA GLY A 16 12.07 -7.72 10.91
C GLY A 16 13.12 -7.20 11.91
N PRO A 17 14.12 -7.99 12.23
CA PRO A 17 15.20 -7.58 13.13
C PRO A 17 16.15 -6.53 12.51
N SER A 18 16.13 -6.39 11.19
CA SER A 18 16.88 -5.39 10.44
C SER A 18 16.05 -4.89 9.26
N PHE A 19 16.43 -3.73 8.71
CA PHE A 19 15.73 -3.15 7.55
C PHE A 19 15.78 -4.08 6.34
N SER A 20 16.95 -4.64 6.00
CA SER A 20 17.08 -5.55 4.86
C SER A 20 16.21 -6.80 5.00
N TYR A 21 16.08 -7.34 6.23
CA TYR A 21 15.17 -8.45 6.50
C TYR A 21 13.71 -8.06 6.32
N ALA A 22 13.31 -6.92 6.87
CA ALA A 22 11.95 -6.39 6.72
C ALA A 22 11.61 -6.18 5.24
N LEU A 23 12.54 -5.60 4.47
CA LEU A 23 12.37 -5.35 3.03
C LEU A 23 12.20 -6.65 2.24
N GLY A 24 12.97 -7.70 2.55
CA GLY A 24 12.77 -9.03 1.94
C GLY A 24 11.38 -9.60 2.24
N LYS A 25 10.87 -9.42 3.47
CA LYS A 25 9.49 -9.82 3.81
C LYS A 25 8.44 -9.01 3.05
N ILE A 26 8.70 -7.72 2.85
CA ILE A 26 7.82 -6.86 2.04
C ILE A 26 7.74 -7.39 0.61
N CYS A 27 8.88 -7.74 0.01
CA CYS A 27 8.90 -8.36 -1.32
C CYS A 27 8.07 -9.65 -1.39
N GLY A 28 8.18 -10.53 -0.39
CA GLY A 28 7.33 -11.72 -0.31
C GLY A 28 5.83 -11.41 -0.20
N LYS A 29 5.48 -10.39 0.60
CA LYS A 29 4.09 -9.92 0.71
C LYS A 29 3.56 -9.30 -0.58
N ILE A 30 4.41 -8.63 -1.35
CA ILE A 30 4.08 -8.13 -2.69
C ILE A 30 3.74 -9.31 -3.61
N ALA A 31 4.54 -10.37 -3.61
CA ALA A 31 4.26 -11.58 -4.40
C ALA A 31 2.89 -12.19 -4.02
N ASP A 32 2.60 -12.31 -2.71
CA ASP A 32 1.31 -12.79 -2.23
C ASP A 32 0.14 -11.91 -2.73
N ALA A 33 0.30 -10.58 -2.63
CA ALA A 33 -0.71 -9.63 -3.06
C ALA A 33 -0.99 -9.71 -4.57
N VAL A 34 0.06 -9.80 -5.38
CA VAL A 34 -0.04 -9.92 -6.84
C VAL A 34 -0.67 -11.27 -7.23
N ALA A 35 -0.40 -12.34 -6.50
CA ALA A 35 -0.95 -13.66 -6.80
C ALA A 35 -2.48 -13.66 -6.87
N GLY A 36 -3.15 -12.87 -6.03
CA GLY A 36 -4.60 -12.67 -6.07
C GLY A 36 -5.10 -11.99 -7.36
N HIS A 37 -4.20 -11.39 -8.14
CA HIS A 37 -4.51 -10.65 -9.36
C HIS A 37 -3.90 -11.26 -10.64
N SER A 38 -3.64 -12.58 -10.64
CA SER A 38 -3.03 -13.28 -11.78
C SER A 38 -3.80 -13.13 -13.09
N TYR A 39 -5.11 -12.90 -13.03
CA TYR A 39 -5.95 -12.61 -14.19
C TYR A 39 -5.50 -11.39 -15.00
N LEU A 40 -4.72 -10.48 -14.41
CA LEU A 40 -4.17 -9.32 -15.12
C LEU A 40 -3.21 -9.74 -16.24
N LEU A 41 -2.54 -10.89 -16.13
CA LEU A 41 -1.66 -11.42 -17.17
C LEU A 41 -2.39 -11.73 -18.46
N ASP A 42 -3.68 -12.07 -18.38
CA ASP A 42 -4.53 -12.38 -19.53
C ASP A 42 -5.32 -11.16 -20.01
N SER A 43 -5.15 -10.00 -19.35
CA SER A 43 -5.88 -8.79 -19.71
C SER A 43 -5.52 -8.30 -21.13
N PRO A 44 -6.50 -8.09 -22.03
CA PRO A 44 -6.24 -7.53 -23.35
C PRO A 44 -5.91 -6.02 -23.32
N ARG A 45 -6.14 -5.36 -22.19
CA ARG A 45 -5.90 -3.92 -22.01
C ARG A 45 -4.49 -3.60 -21.52
N LEU A 46 -3.74 -4.60 -21.09
CA LEU A 46 -2.37 -4.44 -20.62
C LEU A 46 -1.37 -4.71 -21.74
N THR A 47 -0.35 -3.87 -21.80
CA THR A 47 0.78 -4.02 -22.72
C THR A 47 1.69 -5.20 -22.29
N GLY A 48 2.52 -5.68 -23.23
CA GLY A 48 3.52 -6.69 -22.90
C GLY A 48 4.51 -6.27 -21.81
N ILE A 49 4.85 -4.97 -21.75
CA ILE A 49 5.76 -4.42 -20.72
C ILE A 49 5.12 -4.47 -19.34
N GLU A 50 3.85 -4.09 -19.22
CA GLU A 50 3.12 -4.15 -17.94
C GLU A 50 2.96 -5.59 -17.45
N LYS A 51 2.64 -6.51 -18.35
CA LYS A 51 2.58 -7.94 -18.03
C LYS A 51 3.94 -8.51 -17.62
N ALA A 52 5.04 -8.06 -18.23
CA ALA A 52 6.38 -8.46 -17.84
C ALA A 52 6.70 -7.98 -16.40
N ARG A 53 6.42 -6.71 -16.07
CA ARG A 53 6.58 -6.19 -14.72
C ARG A 53 5.75 -6.95 -13.68
N LEU A 54 4.50 -7.27 -14.01
CA LEU A 54 3.68 -8.10 -13.12
C LEU A 54 4.33 -9.47 -12.87
N LYS A 55 4.90 -10.10 -13.91
CA LYS A 55 5.62 -11.39 -13.76
C LYS A 55 6.83 -11.25 -12.84
N ASP A 56 7.56 -10.14 -12.89
CA ASP A 56 8.67 -9.89 -11.98
C ASP A 56 8.21 -9.88 -10.52
N TYR A 57 7.05 -9.28 -10.23
CA TYR A 57 6.47 -9.31 -8.87
C TYR A 57 6.02 -10.71 -8.45
N PHE A 58 5.48 -11.53 -9.36
CA PHE A 58 5.14 -12.92 -9.06
C PHE A 58 6.36 -13.79 -8.72
N SER A 59 7.52 -13.44 -9.27
CA SER A 59 8.77 -14.17 -9.00
C SER A 59 9.46 -13.77 -7.70
N LEU A 60 8.95 -12.72 -7.01
CA LEU A 60 9.42 -12.36 -5.69
C LEU A 60 8.96 -13.43 -4.70
N ASP A 61 9.88 -14.19 -4.18
CA ASP A 61 9.61 -15.20 -3.16
C ASP A 61 10.41 -14.90 -1.87
N SER A 62 10.32 -15.77 -0.89
CA SER A 62 11.12 -15.64 0.33
C SER A 62 12.63 -15.75 0.08
N SER A 63 13.07 -16.20 -1.12
CA SER A 63 14.47 -16.15 -1.55
C SER A 63 14.91 -14.74 -1.98
N SER A 64 13.98 -13.81 -2.18
CA SER A 64 14.23 -12.38 -2.38
C SER A 64 15.00 -11.74 -1.21
N LEU A 65 15.14 -12.43 -0.08
CA LEU A 65 16.10 -12.10 0.97
C LEU A 65 17.57 -12.07 0.49
N ARG A 66 17.85 -12.62 -0.71
CA ARG A 66 19.17 -12.57 -1.35
C ARG A 66 19.36 -11.38 -2.30
N MET A 67 18.29 -10.61 -2.56
CA MET A 67 18.42 -9.37 -3.32
C MET A 67 19.23 -8.35 -2.51
N ASP A 68 20.05 -7.57 -3.19
CA ASP A 68 20.66 -6.42 -2.53
C ASP A 68 19.57 -5.41 -2.11
N GLU A 69 19.85 -4.67 -1.04
CA GLU A 69 18.90 -3.75 -0.42
C GLU A 69 18.38 -2.71 -1.42
N ARG A 70 19.24 -2.22 -2.33
CA ARG A 70 18.85 -1.22 -3.33
C ARG A 70 17.86 -1.77 -4.34
N THR A 71 18.13 -2.94 -4.88
CA THR A 71 17.23 -3.59 -5.85
C THR A 71 15.90 -3.93 -5.21
N ALA A 72 15.90 -4.48 -4.00
CA ALA A 72 14.68 -4.77 -3.25
C ALA A 72 13.86 -3.49 -2.96
N TRP A 73 14.53 -2.38 -2.60
CA TRP A 73 13.88 -1.09 -2.40
C TRP A 73 13.17 -0.60 -3.66
N LEU A 74 13.91 -0.53 -4.78
CA LEU A 74 13.36 -0.05 -6.06
C LEU A 74 12.20 -0.91 -6.53
N THR A 75 12.32 -2.23 -6.43
CA THR A 75 11.27 -3.16 -6.82
C THR A 75 10.03 -2.98 -5.95
N ALA A 76 10.18 -2.93 -4.63
CA ALA A 76 9.05 -2.79 -3.74
C ALA A 76 8.38 -1.42 -3.85
N SER A 77 9.15 -0.32 -3.95
CA SER A 77 8.56 1.04 -4.05
C SER A 77 7.79 1.27 -5.34
N SER A 78 8.13 0.57 -6.42
CA SER A 78 7.40 0.67 -7.70
C SER A 78 6.10 -0.14 -7.72
N PHE A 79 5.88 -1.03 -6.76
CA PHE A 79 4.79 -2.00 -6.79
C PHE A 79 3.40 -1.36 -6.80
N LEU A 80 3.11 -0.45 -5.84
CA LEU A 80 1.78 0.15 -5.76
C LEU A 80 1.38 0.93 -7.00
N PRO A 81 2.21 1.83 -7.54
CA PRO A 81 1.93 2.49 -8.81
C PRO A 81 1.65 1.50 -9.94
N ASP A 82 2.47 0.46 -10.08
CA ASP A 82 2.35 -0.50 -11.18
C ASP A 82 1.06 -1.32 -11.08
N ILE A 83 0.75 -1.91 -9.92
CA ILE A 83 -0.45 -2.76 -9.76
C ILE A 83 -1.74 -1.94 -9.88
N LEU A 84 -1.79 -0.74 -9.32
CA LEU A 84 -2.97 0.12 -9.41
C LEU A 84 -3.20 0.61 -10.84
N CYS A 85 -2.13 0.96 -11.58
CA CYS A 85 -2.21 1.25 -13.01
C CYS A 85 -2.78 0.06 -13.81
N CYS A 86 -2.28 -1.14 -13.57
CA CYS A 86 -2.75 -2.35 -14.24
C CYS A 86 -4.22 -2.62 -13.95
N LEU A 87 -4.65 -2.46 -12.69
CA LEU A 87 -6.05 -2.61 -12.28
C LEU A 87 -6.94 -1.56 -12.94
N ALA A 88 -6.53 -0.29 -12.90
CA ALA A 88 -7.30 0.80 -13.51
C ALA A 88 -7.49 0.58 -15.01
N LYS A 89 -6.44 0.17 -15.73
CA LYS A 89 -6.52 -0.18 -17.16
C LYS A 89 -7.43 -1.38 -17.42
N HIS A 90 -7.27 -2.45 -16.64
CA HIS A 90 -8.06 -3.67 -16.80
C HIS A 90 -9.56 -3.40 -16.65
N PHE A 91 -9.94 -2.67 -15.60
CA PHE A 91 -11.35 -2.35 -15.33
C PHE A 91 -11.86 -1.12 -16.08
N GLY A 92 -10.98 -0.28 -16.64
CA GLY A 92 -11.33 1.00 -17.27
C GLY A 92 -11.94 2.01 -16.28
N ARG A 93 -11.50 1.96 -15.03
CA ARG A 93 -12.01 2.78 -13.89
C ARG A 93 -10.90 2.99 -12.87
N PRO A 94 -10.92 4.12 -12.14
CA PRO A 94 -10.01 4.29 -11.01
C PRO A 94 -10.21 3.25 -9.92
N VAL A 95 -9.17 3.02 -9.13
CA VAL A 95 -9.09 1.99 -8.08
C VAL A 95 -9.27 2.64 -6.72
N MET A 96 -9.93 1.95 -5.79
CA MET A 96 -9.90 2.28 -4.37
C MET A 96 -8.76 1.50 -3.71
N LEU A 97 -7.84 2.19 -3.03
CA LEU A 97 -6.76 1.60 -2.26
C LEU A 97 -7.16 1.52 -0.78
N LEU A 98 -7.07 0.33 -0.21
CA LEU A 98 -7.23 0.11 1.22
C LEU A 98 -5.90 -0.40 1.79
N VAL A 99 -5.31 0.35 2.73
CA VAL A 99 -4.08 -0.02 3.43
C VAL A 99 -4.37 -0.20 4.91
N ASP A 100 -4.14 -1.39 5.42
CA ASP A 100 -4.36 -1.72 6.82
C ASP A 100 -3.04 -1.81 7.58
N GLU A 101 -3.05 -1.36 8.84
CA GLU A 101 -1.90 -1.36 9.75
C GLU A 101 -0.66 -0.62 9.16
N TYR A 102 -0.88 0.56 8.54
CA TYR A 102 0.18 1.32 7.86
C TYR A 102 1.30 1.80 8.80
N ASP A 103 1.04 1.90 10.09
CA ASP A 103 1.93 2.35 11.15
C ASP A 103 2.82 1.23 11.74
N VAL A 104 2.40 -0.03 11.61
CA VAL A 104 3.11 -1.20 12.17
C VAL A 104 4.57 -1.29 11.70
N PRO A 105 4.92 -1.05 10.43
CA PRO A 105 6.31 -1.07 9.99
C PRO A 105 7.20 -0.07 10.73
N LEU A 106 6.68 1.12 11.03
CA LEU A 106 7.41 2.19 11.72
C LEU A 106 7.58 1.89 13.21
N GLU A 107 6.53 1.43 13.87
CA GLU A 107 6.57 1.02 15.27
C GLU A 107 7.67 -0.03 15.50
N LYS A 108 7.70 -1.05 14.65
CA LYS A 108 8.70 -2.13 14.75
C LYS A 108 10.09 -1.66 14.37
N ALA A 109 10.22 -0.81 13.37
CA ALA A 109 11.49 -0.21 12.98
C ALA A 109 12.08 0.67 14.09
N ALA A 110 11.26 1.40 14.83
CA ALA A 110 11.69 2.21 15.97
C ALA A 110 12.32 1.33 17.06
N SER A 111 11.66 0.22 17.42
CA SER A 111 12.18 -0.70 18.43
C SER A 111 13.44 -1.47 17.98
N SER A 112 13.67 -1.56 16.67
CA SER A 112 14.81 -2.31 16.07
C SER A 112 15.92 -1.41 15.51
N GLY A 113 15.82 -0.09 15.67
CA GLY A 113 16.90 0.85 15.35
C GLY A 113 17.05 1.22 13.86
N TYR A 114 16.03 0.94 13.00
CA TYR A 114 16.07 1.31 11.59
C TYR A 114 14.88 2.19 11.15
N TYR A 115 14.32 2.97 12.08
CA TYR A 115 13.14 3.83 11.86
C TYR A 115 13.29 4.73 10.63
N GLU A 116 14.39 5.48 10.51
CA GLU A 116 14.59 6.42 9.42
C GLU A 116 14.62 5.75 8.04
N LYS A 117 15.26 4.58 7.93
CA LYS A 117 15.26 3.82 6.68
C LYS A 117 13.84 3.37 6.31
N MET A 118 13.06 2.87 7.28
CA MET A 118 11.69 2.44 7.05
C MET A 118 10.79 3.61 6.69
N ARG A 119 10.96 4.76 7.34
CA ARG A 119 10.20 5.99 7.04
C ARG A 119 10.43 6.46 5.60
N LEU A 120 11.70 6.52 5.17
CA LEU A 120 12.04 6.88 3.80
C LEU A 120 11.47 5.87 2.79
N PHE A 121 11.58 4.58 3.08
CA PHE A 121 10.99 3.54 2.25
C PHE A 121 9.48 3.68 2.10
N LEU A 122 8.75 3.86 3.21
CA LEU A 122 7.29 4.01 3.18
C LEU A 122 6.86 5.27 2.43
N LYS A 123 7.63 6.36 2.52
CA LYS A 123 7.39 7.57 1.74
C LYS A 123 7.46 7.29 0.24
N ASP A 124 8.44 6.51 -0.22
CA ASP A 124 8.56 6.11 -1.61
C ASP A 124 7.47 5.10 -2.00
N PHE A 125 7.23 4.11 -1.15
CA PHE A 125 6.24 3.05 -1.37
C PHE A 125 4.81 3.59 -1.51
N LEU A 126 4.46 4.60 -0.71
CA LEU A 126 3.15 5.25 -0.70
C LEU A 126 3.10 6.53 -1.56
N SER A 127 4.10 6.77 -2.41
CA SER A 127 4.20 7.99 -3.23
C SER A 127 2.98 8.23 -4.13
N ILE A 128 2.31 7.17 -4.56
CA ILE A 128 1.08 7.25 -5.39
C ILE A 128 -0.06 8.02 -4.71
N LEU A 129 0.00 8.22 -3.39
CA LEU A 129 -1.00 9.01 -2.66
C LEU A 129 -0.84 10.51 -2.86
N LYS A 130 0.28 10.97 -3.44
CA LYS A 130 0.49 12.38 -3.76
C LYS A 130 -0.24 12.72 -5.05
N PRO A 131 -1.04 13.79 -5.07
CA PRO A 131 -1.80 14.19 -6.26
C PRO A 131 -0.92 14.46 -7.49
N GLU A 132 0.26 15.03 -7.29
CA GLU A 132 1.24 15.36 -8.32
C GLU A 132 1.93 14.12 -8.94
N ASP A 133 2.03 13.04 -8.16
CA ASP A 133 2.65 11.78 -8.59
C ASP A 133 1.60 10.76 -9.08
N ALA A 134 0.30 11.12 -9.05
CA ALA A 134 -0.77 10.20 -9.43
C ALA A 134 -0.75 9.92 -10.93
N PRO A 135 -0.42 8.69 -11.36
CA PRO A 135 -0.37 8.36 -12.78
C PRO A 135 -1.77 8.37 -13.41
N LEU A 136 -1.80 8.59 -14.73
CA LEU A 136 -3.00 8.42 -15.53
C LEU A 136 -2.95 7.09 -16.28
N ALA A 137 -4.02 6.32 -16.21
CA ALA A 137 -4.20 5.10 -16.97
C ALA A 137 -5.18 5.33 -18.11
N GLY A 138 -4.66 5.51 -19.33
CA GLY A 138 -5.52 5.82 -20.49
C GLY A 138 -6.25 7.16 -20.36
N GLY A 139 -5.64 8.16 -19.70
CA GLY A 139 -6.25 9.47 -19.47
C GLY A 139 -7.17 9.58 -18.25
N LEU A 140 -7.40 8.48 -17.54
CA LEU A 140 -8.17 8.45 -16.29
C LEU A 140 -7.24 8.43 -15.07
N PRO A 141 -7.60 9.06 -13.95
CA PRO A 141 -6.86 8.92 -12.71
C PRO A 141 -6.83 7.44 -12.30
N VAL A 142 -5.67 6.99 -11.83
CA VAL A 142 -5.48 5.60 -11.38
C VAL A 142 -6.18 5.36 -10.05
N LEU A 143 -6.11 6.34 -9.16
CA LEU A 143 -6.64 6.26 -7.81
C LEU A 143 -7.90 7.13 -7.67
N GLU A 144 -8.99 6.54 -7.21
CA GLU A 144 -10.22 7.27 -6.83
C GLU A 144 -10.13 7.77 -5.39
N LYS A 145 -9.73 6.87 -4.49
CA LYS A 145 -9.64 7.12 -3.06
C LYS A 145 -8.68 6.15 -2.40
N ALA A 146 -7.96 6.61 -1.39
CA ALA A 146 -7.21 5.75 -0.49
C ALA A 146 -7.79 5.84 0.92
N ILE A 147 -7.83 4.71 1.62
CA ILE A 147 -8.20 4.61 3.03
C ILE A 147 -7.06 3.87 3.73
N LEU A 148 -6.46 4.51 4.71
CA LEU A 148 -5.40 3.94 5.52
C LEU A 148 -5.89 3.79 6.95
N THR A 149 -5.68 2.62 7.54
CA THR A 149 -6.01 2.33 8.94
C THR A 149 -4.74 2.04 9.73
N GLY A 150 -4.71 2.50 10.98
CA GLY A 150 -3.58 2.31 11.89
C GLY A 150 -3.99 2.69 13.32
N CYS A 151 -3.18 2.29 14.29
CA CYS A 151 -3.41 2.58 15.71
C CYS A 151 -2.66 3.83 16.20
N LEU A 152 -1.57 4.18 15.54
CA LEU A 152 -0.74 5.33 15.91
C LEU A 152 -0.94 6.47 14.92
N PRO A 153 -1.13 7.71 15.42
CA PRO A 153 -1.05 8.87 14.56
C PRO A 153 0.42 9.05 14.15
N VAL A 154 0.77 8.55 12.98
CA VAL A 154 2.04 8.92 12.35
C VAL A 154 1.81 10.31 11.78
N SER A 155 2.71 11.26 12.05
CA SER A 155 2.53 12.62 11.54
C SER A 155 2.45 12.56 10.00
N GLU A 156 1.38 13.11 9.45
CA GLU A 156 1.14 13.12 8.00
C GLU A 156 2.33 13.74 7.26
N GLU A 157 2.98 14.73 7.86
CA GLU A 157 4.18 15.39 7.32
C GLU A 157 5.37 14.45 7.16
N ASP A 158 5.49 13.40 7.98
CA ASP A 158 6.63 12.50 7.96
C ASP A 158 6.55 11.45 6.84
N ILE A 159 5.35 10.97 6.50
CA ILE A 159 5.15 9.93 5.48
C ILE A 159 4.45 10.47 4.23
N PHE A 160 3.55 11.44 4.40
CA PHE A 160 2.69 11.97 3.35
C PHE A 160 2.89 13.46 3.08
N PRO A 161 4.13 13.97 2.89
CA PRO A 161 4.34 15.39 2.60
C PRO A 161 3.62 15.75 1.29
N GLY A 162 2.72 16.73 1.35
CA GLY A 162 1.98 17.20 0.18
C GLY A 162 0.60 16.56 -0.05
N VAL A 163 0.15 15.65 0.80
CA VAL A 163 -1.23 15.14 0.77
C VAL A 163 -2.14 16.16 1.48
N ASN A 164 -2.55 17.21 0.77
CA ASN A 164 -3.32 18.34 1.33
C ASN A 164 -4.80 18.02 1.64
N HIS A 165 -5.27 16.79 1.45
CA HIS A 165 -6.67 16.39 1.58
C HIS A 165 -6.84 15.04 2.31
N ALA A 166 -5.94 14.70 3.23
CA ALA A 166 -6.14 13.55 4.10
C ALA A 166 -7.09 13.95 5.24
N ASP A 167 -8.31 13.45 5.20
CA ASP A 167 -9.22 13.55 6.34
C ASP A 167 -8.80 12.51 7.40
N THR A 168 -8.06 12.93 8.41
CA THR A 168 -7.71 12.06 9.53
C THR A 168 -8.92 11.87 10.43
N VAL A 169 -9.40 10.64 10.51
CA VAL A 169 -10.50 10.30 11.38
C VAL A 169 -10.02 9.47 12.55
N LEU A 170 -9.92 10.11 13.70
CA LEU A 170 -9.64 9.43 14.96
C LEU A 170 -10.89 8.69 15.44
N SER A 171 -10.71 7.52 16.03
CA SER A 171 -11.78 6.66 16.58
C SER A 171 -12.67 7.32 17.63
N GLY A 172 -12.26 8.48 18.15
CA GLY A 172 -13.06 9.32 19.07
C GLY A 172 -14.05 10.28 18.39
N ASN A 173 -14.08 10.34 17.06
CA ASN A 173 -14.98 11.24 16.35
C ASN A 173 -16.38 10.61 16.26
N ALA A 174 -17.36 11.19 16.98
CA ALA A 174 -18.71 10.66 17.17
C ALA A 174 -19.47 10.40 15.84
N ASN A 175 -19.13 11.09 14.76
CA ASN A 175 -19.78 10.93 13.46
C ASN A 175 -19.32 9.67 12.71
N LEU A 176 -18.17 9.11 13.03
CA LEU A 176 -17.66 7.91 12.36
C LEU A 176 -17.88 6.64 13.18
N SER A 177 -17.91 6.74 14.51
CA SER A 177 -18.24 5.59 15.37
C SER A 177 -19.63 5.01 15.05
N ALA A 178 -20.56 5.85 14.58
CA ALA A 178 -21.86 5.43 14.09
C ALA A 178 -21.82 4.68 12.76
N SER A 179 -20.80 4.95 11.92
CA SER A 179 -20.65 4.35 10.58
C SER A 179 -19.83 3.06 10.60
N ILE A 180 -18.95 2.87 11.59
CA ILE A 180 -18.05 1.70 11.69
C ILE A 180 -18.64 0.59 12.56
N GLY A 181 -19.78 0.82 13.23
CA GLY A 181 -20.56 -0.24 13.88
C GLY A 181 -20.06 -0.74 15.24
N PHE A 182 -19.07 -0.10 15.85
CA PHE A 182 -18.66 -0.39 17.22
C PHE A 182 -19.40 0.53 18.21
N LYS A 183 -20.53 0.06 18.75
CA LYS A 183 -21.11 0.64 19.97
C LYS A 183 -20.39 0.03 21.17
N ILE A 184 -19.60 0.81 21.87
CA ILE A 184 -19.15 0.47 23.22
C ILE A 184 -20.39 0.55 24.09
N GLY A 185 -20.92 -0.60 24.50
CA GLY A 185 -22.02 -0.68 25.47
C GLY A 185 -21.57 -0.02 26.78
N ARG A 186 -22.37 0.93 27.29
CA ARG A 186 -22.18 1.43 28.65
C ARG A 186 -22.33 0.24 29.60
N ALA A 187 -21.28 -0.11 30.33
CA ALA A 187 -21.41 -0.95 31.52
C ALA A 187 -22.26 -0.16 32.53
N HIS A 188 -23.44 -0.66 32.86
CA HIS A 188 -24.15 -0.20 34.00
C HIS A 188 -23.39 -0.69 35.26
N VAL A 189 -22.87 0.26 36.02
CA VAL A 189 -22.46 0.05 37.41
C VAL A 189 -23.71 0.08 38.29
#